data_1f8694525353440331364409e669c049
#
_entry.id   1f8694525353440331364409e669c049
#
_cell.length_a   1.000
_cell.length_b   1.000
_cell.length_c   1.000
_cell.angle_alpha   90.00
_cell.angle_beta   90.00
_cell.angle_gamma   90.00
#
_symmetry.space_group_name_H-M   'P 1'
#
loop_
_entity.id
_entity.type
_entity.pdbx_description
1 polymer ?
#
loop_
_entity_poly.entity_id
_entity_poly.type
_entity_poly.pdbx_seq_one_letter_code
_entity_poly.pdbx_strand_id
1 'polypeptide(L)'
;MDVQIQKSNQEVAKNRPHAPVRRFFSAFLDTESSILFVNSLSDVGEVFAVIENIDTGDIFQYVFDSSKTASLPLSCTCGEWSITLILNGGGEYIGHFYL
;
A
#
# COMPACT_ATOMS: atom_id res chain seq x y z
N MET A 1 5.84 -0.45 -12.45
CA MET A 1 5.94 0.86 -11.80
C MET A 1 5.94 0.67 -10.31
N ASP A 2 6.92 1.20 -9.64
CA ASP A 2 7.02 1.08 -8.21
C ASP A 2 6.08 2.03 -7.51
N VAL A 3 5.44 1.55 -6.47
CA VAL A 3 4.56 2.37 -5.66
C VAL A 3 5.18 2.51 -4.28
N GLN A 4 5.35 3.74 -3.82
CA GLN A 4 5.96 4.01 -2.54
C GLN A 4 4.92 3.87 -1.44
N ILE A 5 5.21 3.04 -0.46
CA ILE A 5 4.31 2.81 0.67
C ILE A 5 5.00 3.32 1.93
N GLN A 6 4.38 4.23 2.64
CA GLN A 6 4.95 4.81 3.83
C GLN A 6 4.00 4.71 4.98
N LYS A 7 4.53 4.76 6.19
CA LYS A 7 3.69 4.74 7.37
C LYS A 7 2.90 6.02 7.42
N SER A 8 1.60 5.90 7.65
CA SER A 8 0.78 7.05 7.50
C SER A 8 0.86 7.99 8.68
N ASN A 9 1.18 7.55 9.84
CA ASN A 9 1.16 8.41 10.89
C ASN A 9 2.43 9.04 11.10
N GLN A 10 2.60 10.17 10.68
CA GLN A 10 3.85 10.64 10.70
C GLN A 10 4.25 11.51 11.63
N GLU A 11 3.80 11.73 12.61
CA GLU A 11 4.24 12.63 13.48
C GLU A 11 5.52 12.71 13.73
N VAL A 12 6.07 12.41 13.34
CA VAL A 12 7.26 12.49 13.34
C VAL A 12 8.03 13.34 13.91
N ALA A 13 8.59 13.03 14.57
CA ALA A 13 9.55 13.59 15.14
C ALA A 13 10.35 14.33 14.33
N LYS A 14 10.03 15.43 14.16
CA LYS A 14 10.78 16.17 13.40
C LYS A 14 12.10 16.29 13.82
N ASN A 15 12.44 16.02 14.90
CA ASN A 15 13.76 16.26 15.23
C ASN A 15 14.56 15.11 15.19
N ARG A 16 14.18 14.08 14.70
CA ARG A 16 14.95 13.03 14.76
C ARG A 16 15.72 12.95 13.59
N PRO A 17 16.78 13.11 13.56
CA PRO A 17 17.62 13.14 12.47
C PRO A 17 17.75 11.82 12.01
N HIS A 18 17.36 11.36 11.37
CA HIS A 18 17.66 10.39 10.58
C HIS A 18 17.75 9.08 10.81
N ALA A 19 16.93 8.56 11.35
CA ALA A 19 16.79 7.26 11.27
C ALA A 19 16.43 6.96 9.87
N PRO A 20 16.96 6.06 9.24
CA PRO A 20 16.63 5.75 7.90
C PRO A 20 15.22 5.20 7.90
N VAL A 21 14.46 5.58 6.95
CA VAL A 21 13.14 5.15 6.85
C VAL A 21 13.11 3.73 6.45
N ARG A 22 12.51 2.80 7.22
CA ARG A 22 12.53 1.52 6.87
C ARG A 22 11.37 1.23 6.06
N ARG A 23 11.46 0.64 4.94
CA ARG A 23 10.38 0.23 4.17
C ARG A 23 9.80 -0.98 4.74
N PHE A 24 8.52 -1.04 5.00
CA PHE A 24 7.89 -2.23 5.51
C PHE A 24 7.24 -2.97 4.38
N PHE A 25 6.75 -2.30 3.39
CA PHE A 25 6.10 -2.90 2.25
C PHE A 25 6.76 -2.45 0.96
N SER A 26 6.73 -3.33 -0.03
CA SER A 26 7.18 -3.00 -1.36
C SER A 26 6.02 -3.27 -2.28
N ALA A 27 5.72 -2.38 -3.18
CA ALA A 27 4.57 -2.52 -4.06
C ALA A 27 4.95 -2.20 -5.51
N PHE A 28 4.39 -2.96 -6.43
CA PHE A 28 4.66 -2.77 -7.84
C PHE A 28 3.35 -2.87 -8.60
N LEU A 29 3.06 -1.88 -9.43
CA LEU A 29 1.86 -1.87 -10.23
C LEU A 29 2.18 -2.33 -11.65
N ASP A 30 1.50 -3.40 -12.08
CA ASP A 30 1.61 -3.85 -13.45
C ASP A 30 0.53 -3.11 -14.22
N THR A 31 0.92 -2.14 -15.03
CA THR A 31 -0.05 -1.30 -15.70
C THR A 31 -0.76 -2.01 -16.84
N GLU A 32 -0.19 -3.10 -17.35
CA GLU A 32 -0.87 -3.80 -18.40
C GLU A 32 -2.01 -4.65 -17.88
N SER A 33 -1.85 -5.28 -16.76
CA SER A 33 -2.89 -6.13 -16.21
C SER A 33 -3.72 -5.43 -15.16
N SER A 34 -3.32 -4.24 -14.74
CA SER A 34 -3.98 -3.50 -13.67
C SER A 34 -3.99 -4.30 -12.38
N ILE A 35 -2.88 -4.93 -12.07
CA ILE A 35 -2.75 -5.67 -10.83
C ILE A 35 -1.66 -5.02 -10.00
N LEU A 36 -1.96 -4.77 -8.73
CA LEU A 36 -0.99 -4.23 -7.80
C LEU A 36 -0.43 -5.38 -6.99
N PHE A 37 0.88 -5.56 -7.02
CA PHE A 37 1.54 -6.60 -6.26
C PHE A 37 2.14 -5.97 -5.01
N VAL A 38 1.84 -6.53 -3.85
CA VAL A 38 2.33 -6.01 -2.59
C VAL A 38 3.11 -7.09 -1.88
N ASN A 39 4.30 -6.76 -1.44
CA ASN A 39 5.17 -7.68 -0.76
C ASN A 39 5.55 -7.09 0.59
N SER A 40 5.45 -7.86 1.65
CA SER A 40 5.83 -7.39 2.97
C SER A 40 7.24 -7.81 3.26
N LEU A 41 8.02 -6.94 3.86
CA LEU A 41 9.39 -7.25 4.19
C LEU A 41 9.50 -8.04 5.48
N SER A 42 8.43 -8.14 6.24
CA SER A 42 8.39 -8.95 7.44
C SER A 42 7.03 -9.58 7.51
N ASP A 43 6.93 -10.72 8.20
CA ASP A 43 5.65 -11.37 8.37
C ASP A 43 4.95 -10.71 9.54
N VAL A 44 3.86 -10.02 9.28
CA VAL A 44 3.09 -9.34 10.30
C VAL A 44 1.67 -9.89 10.37
N GLY A 45 1.44 -11.03 9.80
CA GLY A 45 0.12 -11.66 9.84
C GLY A 45 -0.78 -11.13 8.75
N GLU A 46 -2.05 -11.03 9.03
CA GLU A 46 -3.01 -10.58 8.05
C GLU A 46 -2.96 -9.08 7.87
N VAL A 47 -3.10 -8.63 6.65
CA VAL A 47 -3.10 -7.21 6.31
C VAL A 47 -4.39 -6.92 5.56
N PHE A 48 -5.05 -5.82 5.94
CA PHE A 48 -6.27 -5.40 5.28
C PHE A 48 -5.90 -4.26 4.34
N ALA A 49 -6.21 -4.40 3.08
CA ALA A 49 -5.87 -3.41 2.07
C ALA A 49 -7.13 -2.72 1.55
N VAL A 50 -7.11 -1.40 1.51
CA VAL A 50 -8.18 -0.61 0.96
C VAL A 50 -7.58 0.20 -0.19
N ILE A 51 -8.08 0.02 -1.40
CA ILE A 51 -7.57 0.69 -2.58
C ILE A 51 -8.68 1.53 -3.15
N GLU A 52 -8.42 2.80 -3.30
CA GLU A 52 -9.44 3.73 -3.74
C GLU A 52 -9.00 4.54 -4.94
N ASN A 53 -9.87 4.67 -5.94
CA ASN A 53 -9.64 5.60 -7.03
C ASN A 53 -10.17 6.94 -6.54
N ILE A 54 -9.29 7.90 -6.33
CA ILE A 54 -9.66 9.17 -5.74
C ILE A 54 -10.55 9.97 -6.68
N ASP A 55 -10.38 9.79 -7.97
CA ASP A 55 -11.16 10.55 -8.93
C ASP A 55 -12.59 10.03 -9.09
N THR A 56 -12.80 8.73 -8.97
CA THR A 56 -14.13 8.17 -9.18
C THR A 56 -14.80 7.74 -7.90
N GLY A 57 -14.03 7.50 -6.85
CA GLY A 57 -14.57 7.02 -5.59
C GLY A 57 -14.71 5.51 -5.52
N ASP A 58 -14.25 4.77 -6.53
CA ASP A 58 -14.34 3.32 -6.48
C ASP A 58 -13.41 2.78 -5.41
N ILE A 59 -13.88 1.84 -4.62
CA ILE A 59 -13.10 1.27 -3.53
C ILE A 59 -13.06 -0.24 -3.66
N PHE A 60 -11.86 -0.80 -3.49
CA PHE A 60 -11.66 -2.24 -3.51
C PHE A 60 -11.01 -2.62 -2.18
N GLN A 61 -11.45 -3.69 -1.58
CA GLN A 61 -10.94 -4.13 -0.29
C GLN A 61 -10.46 -5.55 -0.38
N TYR A 62 -9.29 -5.82 0.18
CA TYR A 62 -8.70 -7.13 0.15
C TYR A 62 -8.06 -7.45 1.49
N VAL A 63 -7.99 -8.73 1.83
CA VAL A 63 -7.26 -9.18 3.01
C VAL A 63 -6.23 -10.18 2.53
N PHE A 64 -5.00 -10.04 2.94
CA PHE A 64 -3.97 -10.96 2.51
C PHE A 64 -2.99 -11.30 3.63
N ASP A 65 -2.28 -12.40 3.46
CA ASP A 65 -1.31 -12.85 4.41
C ASP A 65 0.04 -12.26 4.04
N SER A 66 0.66 -11.54 4.96
CA SER A 66 1.91 -10.85 4.69
C SER A 66 3.07 -11.78 4.44
N SER A 67 2.92 -13.07 4.71
CA SER A 67 4.00 -14.00 4.41
C SER A 67 4.10 -14.32 2.93
N LYS A 68 3.15 -13.86 2.11
CA LYS A 68 3.15 -14.13 0.69
C LYS A 68 2.99 -12.84 -0.07
N THR A 69 3.39 -12.84 -1.32
CA THR A 69 3.16 -11.69 -2.19
C THR A 69 1.68 -11.65 -2.53
N ALA A 70 1.06 -10.50 -2.36
CA ALA A 70 -0.35 -10.34 -2.66
C ALA A 70 -0.53 -9.79 -4.06
N SER A 71 -1.53 -10.28 -4.77
CA SER A 71 -1.90 -9.77 -6.08
C SER A 71 -3.28 -9.16 -5.94
N LEU A 72 -3.36 -7.85 -6.11
CA LEU A 72 -4.58 -7.11 -5.87
C LEU A 72 -5.11 -6.54 -7.18
N PRO A 73 -6.06 -7.18 -7.82
CA PRO A 73 -6.58 -6.68 -9.08
C PRO A 73 -7.33 -5.37 -8.91
N LEU A 74 -7.18 -4.47 -9.85
CA LEU A 74 -7.86 -3.20 -9.84
C LEU A 74 -8.70 -3.07 -11.10
N SER A 75 -9.57 -2.09 -11.15
CA SER A 75 -10.27 -1.79 -12.39
C SER A 75 -9.30 -1.05 -13.30
N CYS A 76 -9.59 -1.00 -14.58
CA CYS A 76 -8.74 -0.30 -15.52
C CYS A 76 -9.02 1.19 -15.52
N THR A 77 -9.63 1.72 -14.52
CA THR A 77 -10.01 3.13 -14.48
C THR A 77 -8.79 4.00 -14.26
N CYS A 78 -8.58 4.95 -15.14
CA CYS A 78 -7.46 5.85 -15.01
C CYS A 78 -7.66 6.82 -13.88
N GLY A 79 -6.63 7.42 -13.43
CA GLY A 79 -6.71 8.47 -12.42
C GLY A 79 -5.76 8.25 -11.28
N GLU A 80 -6.00 8.97 -10.22
CA GLU A 80 -5.18 8.88 -9.03
C GLU A 80 -5.76 7.85 -8.10
N TRP A 81 -4.92 6.97 -7.59
CA TRP A 81 -5.33 5.91 -6.69
C TRP A 81 -4.56 5.98 -5.39
N SER A 82 -5.18 5.54 -4.33
CA SER A 82 -4.47 5.40 -3.05
C SER A 82 -4.61 3.98 -2.56
N ILE A 83 -3.64 3.51 -1.81
CA ILE A 83 -3.73 2.23 -1.14
C ILE A 83 -3.42 2.44 0.32
N THR A 84 -4.23 1.87 1.19
CA THR A 84 -4.02 1.91 2.63
C THR A 84 -3.89 0.48 3.10
N LEU A 85 -2.81 0.17 3.81
CA LEU A 85 -2.57 -1.15 4.35
C LEU A 85 -2.67 -1.06 5.86
N ILE A 86 -3.58 -1.81 6.45
CA ILE A 86 -3.84 -1.76 7.87
C ILE A 86 -3.43 -3.08 8.48
N LEU A 87 -2.51 -3.02 9.43
CA LEU A 87 -2.00 -4.20 10.06
C LEU A 87 -2.93 -4.65 11.17
N ASN A 88 -2.95 -5.96 11.41
CA ASN A 88 -3.80 -6.51 12.41
C ASN A 88 -3.47 -5.98 13.80
N GLY A 89 -2.28 -5.69 14.11
CA GLY A 89 -1.89 -5.18 15.41
C GLY A 89 -1.99 -3.68 15.54
N GLY A 90 -2.47 -3.03 14.55
CA GLY A 90 -2.56 -1.59 14.55
C GLY A 90 -1.44 -0.98 13.77
N GLY A 91 -1.45 -0.17 13.03
CA GLY A 91 -0.44 0.41 12.16
C GLY A 91 -1.04 0.58 10.80
N GLU A 92 -0.74 1.66 10.15
CA GLU A 92 -1.34 1.95 8.89
C GLU A 92 -0.30 2.48 7.94
N TYR A 93 -0.26 2.00 6.73
CA TYR A 93 0.68 2.44 5.71
C TYR A 93 -0.10 2.87 4.48
N ILE A 94 0.37 3.89 3.80
CA ILE A 94 -0.37 4.45 2.69
C ILE A 94 0.53 4.71 1.50
N GLY A 95 0.01 4.58 0.33
CA GLY A 95 0.73 4.88 -0.91
C GLY A 95 -0.22 5.50 -1.91
N HIS A 96 0.34 6.14 -2.91
CA HIS A 96 -0.43 6.73 -3.99
C HIS A 96 0.21 6.37 -5.32
N PHE A 97 -0.60 6.21 -6.33
CA PHE A 97 -0.08 5.94 -7.66
C PHE A 97 -1.11 6.41 -8.69
N TYR A 98 -0.68 6.47 -9.94
CA TYR A 98 -1.55 6.90 -11.02
C TYR A 98 -1.65 5.79 -12.05
N LEU A 99 -2.82 5.60 -12.59
CA LEU A 99 -3.02 4.55 -13.59
C LEU A 99 -3.46 5.16 -14.92
#